data_4aae8ef12d6adc9b6d7bd95627a7af58
#
_entry.id   4aae8ef12d6adc9b6d7bd95627a7af58
#
_cell.length_a   1.000
_cell.length_b   1.000
_cell.length_c   1.000
_cell.angle_alpha   90.00
_cell.angle_beta   90.00
_cell.angle_gamma   90.00
#
_symmetry.space_group_name_H-M   'P 1'
#
loop_
_entity.id
_entity.type
_entity.pdbx_description
1 polymer ?
#
loop_
_entity_poly.entity_id
_entity_poly.type
_entity_poly.pdbx_seq_one_letter_code
_entity_poly.pdbx_strand_id
1 'polypeptide(L)'
;FISSNISNFGAKAFSVYGASKGAVDSLMRSLAVELAPRVRVNSVLPGGVRTAMTEHMYQDENLVNRIAAAYPLGLGEVKDIYMTVNFLLSDAARWVTGQQFTVDGGRTINITG
;
A
#
# COMPACT_ATOMS: atom_id res chain seq x y z
N PHE A 1 5.46 -6.33 5.75
CA PHE A 1 5.76 -6.18 4.31
C PHE A 1 5.15 -4.90 3.76
N ILE A 2 5.86 -4.29 2.81
CA ILE A 2 5.32 -3.19 2.03
C ILE A 2 4.87 -3.77 0.67
N SER A 3 3.55 -3.81 0.47
CA SER A 3 2.92 -4.26 -0.75
C SER A 3 2.50 -3.06 -1.62
N SER A 4 1.34 -3.11 -2.22
CA SER A 4 0.78 -2.02 -3.02
C SER A 4 -0.74 -2.19 -3.11
N ASN A 5 -1.47 -1.08 -3.19
CA ASN A 5 -2.90 -1.15 -3.48
C ASN A 5 -3.20 -1.82 -4.84
N ILE A 6 -2.23 -1.84 -5.77
CA ILE A 6 -2.33 -2.55 -7.06
C ILE A 6 -2.58 -4.05 -6.87
N SER A 7 -2.17 -4.66 -5.74
CA SER A 7 -2.47 -6.07 -5.48
C SER A 7 -3.97 -6.36 -5.34
N ASN A 8 -4.78 -5.34 -5.08
CA ASN A 8 -6.22 -5.46 -4.81
C ASN A 8 -7.11 -4.93 -5.94
N PHE A 9 -6.55 -4.30 -6.99
CA PHE A 9 -7.35 -3.86 -8.13
C PHE A 9 -6.55 -3.92 -9.43
N GLY A 10 -7.27 -4.00 -10.56
CA GLY A 10 -6.66 -4.05 -11.88
C GLY A 10 -6.19 -2.68 -12.34
N ALA A 11 -4.98 -2.63 -12.88
CA ALA A 11 -4.44 -1.44 -13.52
C ALA A 11 -3.73 -1.81 -14.82
N LYS A 12 -4.00 -1.06 -15.87
CA LYS A 12 -3.37 -1.28 -17.18
C LYS A 12 -1.85 -1.17 -17.07
N ALA A 13 -1.15 -2.12 -17.66
CA ALA A 13 0.33 -2.24 -17.66
C ALA A 13 0.95 -2.65 -16.31
N PHE A 14 0.14 -3.07 -15.32
CA PHE A 14 0.62 -3.48 -14.00
C PHE A 14 0.42 -4.97 -13.71
N SER A 15 0.22 -5.82 -14.72
CA SER A 15 -0.05 -7.24 -14.50
C SER A 15 1.07 -7.96 -13.73
N VAL A 16 2.32 -7.77 -14.14
CA VAL A 16 3.47 -8.39 -13.47
C VAL A 16 3.72 -7.78 -12.09
N TYR A 17 3.68 -6.46 -12.00
CA TYR A 17 3.82 -5.77 -10.72
C TYR A 17 2.73 -6.18 -9.73
N GLY A 18 1.47 -6.19 -10.17
CA GLY A 18 0.34 -6.62 -9.35
C GLY A 18 0.47 -8.06 -8.90
N ALA A 19 0.92 -8.96 -9.78
CA ALA A 19 1.17 -10.35 -9.42
C ALA A 19 2.26 -10.47 -8.36
N SER A 20 3.36 -9.71 -8.48
CA SER A 20 4.44 -9.73 -7.49
C SER A 20 3.98 -9.25 -6.12
N LYS A 21 3.19 -8.18 -6.07
CA LYS A 21 2.64 -7.65 -4.81
C LYS A 21 1.54 -8.53 -4.24
N GLY A 22 0.72 -9.16 -5.08
CA GLY A 22 -0.25 -10.16 -4.64
C GLY A 22 0.42 -11.38 -4.02
N ALA A 23 1.56 -11.81 -4.57
CA ALA A 23 2.38 -12.87 -3.98
C ALA A 23 2.89 -12.49 -2.58
N VAL A 24 3.35 -11.25 -2.40
CA VAL A 24 3.77 -10.74 -1.08
C VAL A 24 2.62 -10.81 -0.07
N ASP A 25 1.41 -10.44 -0.47
CA ASP A 25 0.25 -10.46 0.42
C ASP A 25 -0.18 -11.88 0.78
N SER A 26 -0.07 -12.82 -0.15
CA SER A 26 -0.33 -14.24 0.13
C SER A 26 0.73 -14.83 1.06
N LEU A 27 1.99 -14.53 0.81
CA LEU A 27 3.10 -14.93 1.69
C LEU A 27 2.89 -14.40 3.12
N MET A 28 2.50 -13.14 3.24
CA MET A 28 2.23 -12.51 4.52
C MET A 28 1.20 -13.31 5.33
N ARG A 29 0.09 -13.71 4.71
CA ARG A 29 -0.97 -14.47 5.41
C ARG A 29 -0.46 -15.83 5.90
N SER A 30 0.29 -16.54 5.09
CA SER A 30 0.88 -17.84 5.48
C SER A 30 1.86 -17.68 6.62
N LEU A 31 2.77 -16.72 6.52
CA LEU A 31 3.75 -16.45 7.58
C LEU A 31 3.08 -15.99 8.88
N ALA A 32 1.99 -15.24 8.80
CA ALA A 32 1.26 -14.82 10.00
C ALA A 32 0.77 -16.03 10.81
N VAL A 33 0.28 -17.06 10.13
CA VAL A 33 -0.18 -18.30 10.79
C VAL A 33 1.02 -19.14 11.27
N GLU A 34 2.03 -19.31 10.41
CA GLU A 34 3.17 -20.16 10.71
C GLU A 34 4.01 -19.65 11.90
N LEU A 35 4.13 -18.33 12.03
CA LEU A 35 5.01 -17.71 13.03
C LEU A 35 4.27 -17.29 14.30
N ALA A 36 2.95 -17.38 14.34
CA ALA A 36 2.18 -17.10 15.54
C ALA A 36 2.51 -18.13 16.64
N PRO A 37 2.49 -17.73 17.91
CA PRO A 37 2.23 -16.40 18.45
C PRO A 37 3.48 -15.51 18.57
N ARG A 38 4.65 -15.97 18.11
CA ARG A 38 5.93 -15.31 18.35
C ARG A 38 6.14 -14.07 17.48
N VAL A 39 5.62 -14.10 16.26
CA VAL A 39 5.81 -13.00 15.28
C VAL A 39 4.47 -12.65 14.67
N ARG A 40 4.15 -11.38 14.68
CA ARG A 40 3.03 -10.81 13.91
C ARG A 40 3.52 -10.43 12.52
N VAL A 41 2.73 -10.71 11.49
CA VAL A 41 3.08 -10.39 10.11
C VAL A 41 1.88 -9.71 9.46
N ASN A 42 2.09 -8.53 8.92
CA ASN A 42 1.05 -7.73 8.24
C ASN A 42 1.62 -7.10 6.98
N SER A 43 0.75 -6.64 6.10
CA SER A 43 1.12 -5.86 4.91
C SER A 43 0.55 -4.46 4.97
N VAL A 44 1.33 -3.48 4.54
CA VAL A 44 0.86 -2.13 4.24
C VAL A 44 0.81 -2.00 2.72
N LEU A 45 -0.32 -1.50 2.21
CA LEU A 45 -0.59 -1.36 0.78
C LEU A 45 -0.70 0.14 0.44
N PRO A 46 0.43 0.80 0.12
CA PRO A 46 0.41 2.20 -0.24
C PRO A 46 -0.28 2.46 -1.58
N GLY A 47 -0.90 3.63 -1.69
CA GLY A 47 -1.25 4.23 -2.97
C GLY A 47 -0.11 5.08 -3.53
N GLY A 48 -0.45 6.12 -4.31
CA GLY A 48 0.53 7.04 -4.86
C GLY A 48 1.15 7.93 -3.79
N VAL A 49 2.44 7.75 -3.54
CA VAL A 49 3.23 8.61 -2.68
C VAL A 49 4.49 9.06 -3.41
N ARG A 50 4.95 10.25 -3.08
CA ARG A 50 6.19 10.80 -3.65
C ARG A 50 7.39 10.13 -3.01
N THR A 51 8.15 9.39 -3.81
CA THR A 51 9.37 8.70 -3.40
C THR A 51 10.44 8.87 -4.49
N ALA A 52 11.66 8.42 -4.22
CA ALA A 52 12.71 8.39 -5.25
C ALA A 52 12.28 7.61 -6.50
N MET A 53 11.52 6.53 -6.33
CA MET A 53 11.00 5.71 -7.43
C MET A 53 10.00 6.47 -8.31
N THR A 54 9.19 7.36 -7.72
CA THR A 54 8.12 8.09 -8.41
C THR A 54 8.48 9.53 -8.74
N GLU A 55 9.67 10.01 -8.34
CA GLU A 55 10.08 11.40 -8.47
C GLU A 55 9.99 11.90 -9.92
N HIS A 56 10.34 11.07 -10.90
CA HIS A 56 10.25 11.44 -12.33
C HIS A 56 8.83 11.82 -12.75
N MET A 57 7.80 11.22 -12.13
CA MET A 57 6.39 11.54 -12.42
C MET A 57 6.01 12.92 -11.89
N TYR A 58 6.65 13.37 -10.80
CA TYR A 58 6.37 14.66 -10.17
C TYR A 58 7.02 15.84 -10.91
N GLN A 59 7.81 15.58 -11.95
CA GLN A 59 8.34 16.61 -12.84
C GLN A 59 7.30 17.09 -13.86
N ASP A 60 6.25 16.30 -14.12
CA ASP A 60 5.14 16.65 -15.01
C ASP A 60 3.92 16.99 -14.17
N GLU A 61 3.65 18.28 -13.98
CA GLU A 61 2.53 18.79 -13.19
C GLU A 61 1.17 18.32 -13.72
N ASN A 62 1.00 18.24 -15.04
CA ASN A 62 -0.26 17.76 -15.65
C ASN A 62 -0.49 16.28 -15.34
N LEU A 63 0.56 15.47 -15.39
CA LEU A 63 0.48 14.06 -15.04
C LEU A 63 0.13 13.87 -13.56
N VAL A 64 0.79 14.60 -12.68
CA VAL A 64 0.52 14.58 -11.23
C VAL A 64 -0.92 14.95 -10.95
N ASN A 65 -1.43 16.03 -11.56
CA ASN A 65 -2.81 16.49 -11.35
C ASN A 65 -3.83 15.45 -11.83
N ARG A 66 -3.58 14.78 -12.96
CA ARG A 66 -4.46 13.71 -13.46
C ARG A 66 -4.48 12.50 -12.52
N ILE A 67 -3.31 12.11 -12.03
CA ILE A 67 -3.21 10.99 -11.09
C ILE A 67 -3.88 11.36 -9.77
N ALA A 68 -3.59 12.54 -9.23
CA ALA A 68 -4.17 13.01 -7.97
C ALA A 68 -5.69 13.08 -7.99
N ALA A 69 -6.29 13.38 -9.13
CA ALA A 69 -7.74 13.46 -9.28
C ALA A 69 -8.46 12.14 -8.97
N ALA A 70 -7.78 11.00 -9.11
CA ALA A 70 -8.32 9.68 -8.80
C ALA A 70 -8.26 9.34 -7.29
N TYR A 71 -7.60 10.19 -6.50
CA TYR A 71 -7.42 10.00 -5.05
C TYR A 71 -8.32 10.96 -4.28
N PRO A 72 -9.36 10.48 -3.59
CA PRO A 72 -10.23 11.37 -2.81
C PRO A 72 -9.51 12.29 -1.82
N LEU A 73 -8.41 11.83 -1.22
CA LEU A 73 -7.60 12.62 -0.30
C LEU A 73 -6.35 13.23 -0.96
N GLY A 74 -6.25 13.18 -2.29
CA GLY A 74 -5.03 13.57 -2.99
C GLY A 74 -3.91 12.55 -2.84
N LEU A 75 -2.73 12.87 -3.40
CA LEU A 75 -1.54 12.02 -3.29
C LEU A 75 -0.94 12.11 -1.89
N GLY A 76 -0.47 10.98 -1.39
CA GLY A 76 0.11 10.89 -0.06
C GLY A 76 1.59 11.26 -0.01
N GLU A 77 2.08 11.35 1.20
CA GLU A 77 3.50 11.54 1.50
C GLU A 77 4.06 10.31 2.25
N VAL A 78 5.37 10.18 2.28
CA VAL A 78 6.04 9.06 2.96
C VAL A 78 5.59 8.94 4.43
N LYS A 79 5.37 10.06 5.10
CA LYS A 79 4.91 10.06 6.50
C LYS A 79 3.56 9.37 6.70
N ASP A 80 2.67 9.41 5.69
CA ASP A 80 1.36 8.76 5.77
C ASP A 80 1.51 7.24 5.86
N ILE A 81 2.49 6.68 5.16
CA ILE A 81 2.83 5.26 5.22
C ILE A 81 3.58 4.95 6.53
N TYR A 82 4.54 5.79 6.89
CA TYR A 82 5.33 5.62 8.11
C TYR A 82 4.45 5.49 9.36
N MET A 83 3.42 6.31 9.49
CA MET A 83 2.55 6.28 10.68
C MET A 83 1.85 4.93 10.84
N THR A 84 1.39 4.33 9.74
CA THR A 84 0.78 3.00 9.77
C THR A 84 1.81 1.93 10.13
N VAL A 85 2.98 1.96 9.53
CA VAL A 85 4.07 1.02 9.85
C VAL A 85 4.46 1.14 11.32
N ASN A 86 4.60 2.36 11.82
CA ASN A 86 4.95 2.61 13.22
C ASN A 86 3.91 2.02 14.19
N PHE A 87 2.62 2.20 13.90
CA PHE A 87 1.55 1.56 14.66
C PHE A 87 1.69 0.04 14.67
N LEU A 88 1.88 -0.57 13.50
CA LEU A 88 1.97 -2.02 13.37
C LEU A 88 3.19 -2.62 14.08
N LEU A 89 4.26 -1.86 14.20
CA LEU A 89 5.48 -2.28 14.93
C LEU A 89 5.38 -2.06 16.44
N SER A 90 4.34 -1.39 16.92
CA SER A 90 4.17 -1.07 18.34
C SER A 90 3.34 -2.11 19.07
N ASP A 91 3.38 -2.06 20.40
CA ASP A 91 2.55 -2.90 21.26
C ASP A 91 1.05 -2.60 21.13
N ALA A 92 0.69 -1.42 20.62
CA ALA A 92 -0.71 -1.08 20.33
C ALA A 92 -1.32 -2.04 19.29
N ALA A 93 -0.51 -2.62 18.42
CA ALA A 93 -0.92 -3.60 17.41
C ALA A 93 -0.69 -5.07 17.85
N ARG A 94 -0.55 -5.33 19.14
CA ARG A 94 -0.19 -6.66 19.66
C ARG A 94 -1.14 -7.79 19.24
N TRP A 95 -2.37 -7.46 18.89
CA TRP A 95 -3.39 -8.44 18.49
C TRP A 95 -3.76 -8.36 17.01
N VAL A 96 -2.88 -7.75 16.22
CA VAL A 96 -3.05 -7.54 14.77
C VAL A 96 -2.02 -8.38 14.02
N THR A 97 -2.47 -9.40 13.30
CA THR A 97 -1.62 -10.22 12.43
C THR A 97 -2.43 -10.71 11.23
N GLY A 98 -1.77 -10.97 10.12
CA GLY A 98 -2.39 -11.47 8.90
C GLY A 98 -3.25 -10.46 8.16
N GLN A 99 -3.09 -9.16 8.43
CA GLN A 99 -3.96 -8.11 7.89
C GLN A 99 -3.27 -7.28 6.82
N GLN A 100 -4.07 -6.83 5.86
CA GLN A 100 -3.69 -5.85 4.86
C GLN A 100 -4.20 -4.48 5.29
N PHE A 101 -3.30 -3.49 5.33
CA PHE A 101 -3.64 -2.11 5.66
C PHE A 101 -3.46 -1.24 4.42
N THR A 102 -4.54 -0.93 3.73
CA THR A 102 -4.51 -0.05 2.57
C THR A 102 -4.44 1.40 3.02
N VAL A 103 -3.40 2.10 2.56
CA VAL A 103 -3.14 3.51 2.87
C VAL A 103 -2.94 4.23 1.54
N ASP A 104 -4.04 4.64 0.92
CA ASP A 104 -4.04 5.08 -0.48
C ASP A 104 -4.97 6.27 -0.77
N GLY A 105 -5.31 7.02 0.25
CA GLY A 105 -6.16 8.21 0.08
C GLY A 105 -7.52 7.93 -0.54
N GLY A 106 -8.01 6.69 -0.42
CA GLY A 106 -9.29 6.27 -0.98
C GLY A 106 -9.24 5.83 -2.44
N ARG A 107 -8.05 5.69 -3.03
CA ARG A 107 -7.91 5.33 -4.46
C ARG A 107 -8.62 4.02 -4.81
N THR A 108 -8.45 2.99 -4.01
CA THR A 108 -8.97 1.64 -4.31
C THR A 108 -10.50 1.57 -4.29
N ILE A 109 -11.15 2.43 -3.50
CA ILE A 109 -12.62 2.46 -3.40
C ILE A 109 -13.27 3.48 -4.34
N ASN A 110 -12.47 4.29 -5.03
CA ASN A 110 -12.98 5.34 -5.91
C ASN A 110 -13.14 4.83 -7.35
N ILE A 111 -14.37 4.59 -7.76
CA ILE A 111 -14.69 4.13 -9.11
C ILE A 111 -14.88 5.29 -10.11
N THR A 112 -14.84 6.51 -9.65
CA THR A 112 -15.11 7.70 -10.47
C THR A 112 -13.84 8.42 -10.92
N GLY A 113 -12.70 7.98 -10.46
CA GLY A 113 -11.42 8.65 -10.73
C GLY A 113 -10.55 7.99 -11.77
#